data_056ca4bc8d96f346a054f237ab52cc0d
#
_entry.id   056ca4bc8d96f346a054f237ab52cc0d
#
_cell.length_a   1.000
_cell.length_b   1.000
_cell.length_c   1.000
_cell.angle_alpha   90.00
_cell.angle_beta   90.00
_cell.angle_gamma   90.00
#
_symmetry.space_group_name_H-M   'P 1'
#
loop_
_entity.id
_entity.type
_entity.pdbx_description
1 polymer ?
#
loop_
_entity_poly.entity_id
_entity_poly.type
_entity_poly.pdbx_seq_one_letter_code
_entity_poly.pdbx_strand_id
1 'polypeptide(L)'
;MNLNLYSHNGHWLMVDCGVTFDEPLSPDSTQRFRVVAADPSFITAQKERLIGIVITHAHEDHIGAVAHLWRRFGAPVYTTGFTAEVLRRKLAQVGLDGQVPVYEIKTGAYRQIGPFGVHWLGITHSVPEPHALLIETAVGNVLHTADWKIDKRPGVGQGFEVERYKQLAEQSISAMVCDSTNALKPGFSISEGECKAGLYETIKAETGRVVV
;
A
#
# COMPACT_ATOMS: atom_id res chain seq x y z
N MET A 1 4.19 8.46 4.58
CA MET A 1 3.94 7.28 5.44
C MET A 1 2.47 7.13 5.69
N ASN A 2 1.98 5.91 5.61
CA ASN A 2 0.56 5.59 5.72
C ASN A 2 0.33 4.67 6.92
N LEU A 3 -0.67 4.97 7.73
CA LEU A 3 -1.26 4.15 8.77
C LEU A 3 -2.69 4.62 8.96
N ASN A 4 -3.64 3.89 8.42
CA ASN A 4 -5.05 4.24 8.48
C ASN A 4 -5.79 3.24 9.35
N LEU A 5 -6.68 3.72 10.20
CA LEU A 5 -7.44 2.89 11.13
C LEU A 5 -8.93 3.01 10.84
N TYR A 6 -9.58 1.87 10.65
CA TYR A 6 -11.03 1.75 10.46
C TYR A 6 -11.64 1.08 11.69
N SER A 7 -12.69 1.68 12.25
CA SER A 7 -13.38 1.15 13.44
C SER A 7 -14.80 0.77 13.10
N HIS A 8 -15.21 -0.43 13.47
CA HIS A 8 -16.59 -0.88 13.41
C HIS A 8 -16.86 -1.94 14.47
N ASN A 9 -18.00 -1.86 15.15
CA ASN A 9 -18.45 -2.81 16.20
C ASN A 9 -17.37 -3.14 17.23
N GLY A 10 -16.61 -2.12 17.68
CA GLY A 10 -15.58 -2.27 18.71
C GLY A 10 -14.28 -2.94 18.23
N HIS A 11 -14.14 -3.18 16.94
CA HIS A 11 -12.92 -3.74 16.32
C HIS A 11 -12.22 -2.69 15.46
N TRP A 12 -10.93 -2.90 15.27
CA TRP A 12 -10.07 -2.09 14.41
C TRP A 12 -9.51 -2.93 13.26
N LEU A 13 -9.53 -2.34 12.07
CA LEU A 13 -8.78 -2.80 10.91
C LEU A 13 -7.73 -1.72 10.57
N MET A 14 -6.47 -2.10 10.48
CA MET A 14 -5.40 -1.20 10.02
C MET A 14 -5.19 -1.40 8.52
N VAL A 15 -5.08 -0.30 7.78
CA VAL A 15 -4.66 -0.32 6.37
C VAL A 15 -3.35 0.42 6.26
N ASP A 16 -2.34 -0.29 5.83
CA ASP A 16 -0.94 0.08 5.72
C ASP A 16 -0.28 0.40 7.08
N CYS A 17 1.03 0.28 7.11
CA CYS A 17 1.88 0.61 8.24
C CYS A 17 3.28 0.94 7.71
N GLY A 18 3.46 2.16 7.23
CA GLY A 18 4.62 2.59 6.49
C GLY A 18 5.55 3.50 7.27
N VAL A 19 6.68 3.79 6.63
CA VAL A 19 7.69 4.74 7.13
C VAL A 19 7.79 5.96 6.22
N THR A 20 8.43 7.00 6.70
CA THR A 20 8.96 8.10 5.90
C THR A 20 10.41 8.34 6.25
N PHE A 21 11.10 9.11 5.42
CA PHE A 21 12.48 9.50 5.63
C PHE A 21 12.52 10.99 5.91
N ASP A 22 13.09 11.34 7.03
CA ASP A 22 13.25 12.73 7.47
C ASP A 22 14.71 13.15 7.37
N GLU A 23 14.94 14.46 7.19
CA GLU A 23 16.30 15.00 7.16
C GLU A 23 17.00 14.84 8.51
N PRO A 24 18.34 14.74 8.52
CA PRO A 24 19.08 14.67 9.78
C PRO A 24 18.87 15.94 10.61
N LEU A 25 18.75 15.76 11.93
CA LEU A 25 18.54 16.85 12.89
C LEU A 25 19.72 17.87 12.95
N SER A 26 20.88 17.52 12.42
CA SER A 26 22.08 18.35 12.39
C SER A 26 22.87 18.11 11.12
N PRO A 27 23.44 19.18 10.50
CA PRO A 27 24.35 19.05 9.35
C PRO A 27 25.58 18.17 9.63
N ASP A 28 26.00 18.07 10.88
CA ASP A 28 27.16 17.28 11.32
C ASP A 28 26.81 15.83 11.65
N SER A 29 25.54 15.43 11.49
CA SER A 29 25.11 14.07 11.72
C SER A 29 25.73 13.14 10.69
N THR A 30 26.34 12.02 11.14
CA THR A 30 26.80 10.93 10.28
C THR A 30 25.63 10.13 9.71
N GLN A 31 24.42 10.25 10.29
CA GLN A 31 23.17 9.68 9.75
C GLN A 31 22.61 10.62 8.69
N ARG A 32 22.55 10.14 7.46
CA ARG A 32 22.00 10.91 6.33
C ARG A 32 20.48 11.08 6.37
N PHE A 33 19.76 10.08 6.95
CA PHE A 33 18.30 10.10 7.03
C PHE A 33 17.83 9.45 8.34
N ARG A 34 16.73 9.94 8.87
CA ARG A 34 15.98 9.29 9.94
C ARG A 34 14.80 8.54 9.32
N VAL A 35 14.61 7.30 9.75
CA VAL A 35 13.39 6.54 9.43
C VAL A 35 12.35 6.87 10.50
N VAL A 36 11.20 7.34 10.08
CA VAL A 36 10.11 7.78 10.96
C VAL A 36 8.84 6.99 10.59
N ALA A 37 8.13 6.52 11.61
CA ALA A 37 6.81 5.91 11.48
C ALA A 37 5.76 6.74 12.24
N ALA A 38 4.49 6.51 11.96
CA ALA A 38 3.40 7.07 12.75
C ALA A 38 3.48 6.55 14.20
N ASP A 39 3.11 7.38 15.18
CA ASP A 39 3.03 6.94 16.58
C ASP A 39 1.93 5.88 16.75
N PRO A 40 2.28 4.64 17.10
CA PRO A 40 1.33 3.56 17.23
C PRO A 40 0.62 3.52 18.59
N SER A 41 0.86 4.46 19.48
CA SER A 41 0.44 4.39 20.90
C SER A 41 -1.07 4.18 21.04
N PHE A 42 -1.87 4.86 20.22
CA PHE A 42 -3.32 4.72 20.23
C PHE A 42 -3.77 3.27 19.96
N ILE A 43 -3.30 2.69 18.86
CA ILE A 43 -3.74 1.33 18.49
C ILE A 43 -3.05 0.26 19.33
N THR A 44 -1.83 0.51 19.81
CA THR A 44 -1.16 -0.38 20.75
C THR A 44 -1.94 -0.53 22.06
N ALA A 45 -2.52 0.56 22.55
CA ALA A 45 -3.40 0.53 23.75
C ALA A 45 -4.70 -0.26 23.53
N GLN A 46 -5.05 -0.53 22.28
CA GLN A 46 -6.26 -1.24 21.85
C GLN A 46 -5.95 -2.50 21.03
N LYS A 47 -4.76 -3.04 21.13
CA LYS A 47 -4.26 -4.15 20.31
C LYS A 47 -5.18 -5.38 20.30
N GLU A 48 -5.87 -5.66 21.41
CA GLU A 48 -6.80 -6.79 21.54
C GLU A 48 -8.06 -6.63 20.63
N ARG A 49 -8.29 -5.41 20.15
CA ARG A 49 -9.37 -5.09 19.20
C ARG A 49 -8.88 -4.97 17.75
N LEU A 50 -7.56 -4.93 17.53
CA LEU A 50 -6.98 -4.90 16.20
C LEU A 50 -6.99 -6.31 15.61
N ILE A 51 -7.90 -6.54 14.67
CA ILE A 51 -8.17 -7.87 14.13
C ILE A 51 -7.43 -8.19 12.83
N GLY A 52 -6.81 -7.18 12.22
CA GLY A 52 -6.04 -7.37 11.00
C GLY A 52 -5.31 -6.12 10.55
N ILE A 53 -4.23 -6.34 9.82
CA ILE A 53 -3.46 -5.32 9.10
C ILE A 53 -3.53 -5.68 7.62
N VAL A 54 -4.10 -4.82 6.80
CA VAL A 54 -4.15 -4.97 5.35
C VAL A 54 -3.05 -4.11 4.75
N ILE A 55 -2.16 -4.71 3.97
CA ILE A 55 -1.12 -3.96 3.24
C ILE A 55 -1.52 -3.91 1.76
N THR A 56 -1.62 -2.70 1.24
CA THR A 56 -2.11 -2.43 -0.11
C THR A 56 -1.06 -2.74 -1.17
N HIS A 57 0.21 -2.44 -0.91
CA HIS A 57 1.34 -2.69 -1.80
C HIS A 57 2.70 -2.57 -1.08
N ALA A 58 3.79 -2.84 -1.79
CA ALA A 58 5.11 -3.06 -1.20
C ALA A 58 6.00 -1.80 -1.06
N HIS A 59 5.51 -0.58 -1.29
CA HIS A 59 6.31 0.62 -1.05
C HIS A 59 6.56 0.87 0.43
N GLU A 60 7.71 1.47 0.76
CA GLU A 60 8.17 1.65 2.15
C GLU A 60 7.22 2.49 2.99
N ASP A 61 6.56 3.46 2.40
CA ASP A 61 5.59 4.31 3.09
C ASP A 61 4.23 3.62 3.33
N HIS A 62 4.09 2.35 2.92
CA HIS A 62 2.93 1.49 3.19
C HIS A 62 3.29 0.25 4.02
N ILE A 63 4.47 -0.35 3.82
CA ILE A 63 4.87 -1.60 4.46
C ILE A 63 6.02 -1.45 5.47
N GLY A 64 6.82 -0.38 5.35
CA GLY A 64 8.14 -0.28 5.98
C GLY A 64 8.16 -0.37 7.51
N ALA A 65 7.10 0.07 8.19
CA ALA A 65 7.03 0.01 9.65
C ALA A 65 6.51 -1.33 10.19
N VAL A 66 5.91 -2.20 9.36
CA VAL A 66 5.32 -3.47 9.84
C VAL A 66 6.34 -4.30 10.61
N ALA A 67 7.52 -4.55 10.06
CA ALA A 67 8.55 -5.37 10.70
C ALA A 67 9.01 -4.80 12.05
N HIS A 68 9.00 -3.48 12.20
CA HIS A 68 9.44 -2.80 13.42
C HIS A 68 8.37 -2.70 14.51
N LEU A 69 7.10 -2.57 14.09
CA LEU A 69 5.99 -2.28 15.00
C LEU A 69 5.11 -3.50 15.30
N TRP A 70 5.16 -4.56 14.48
CA TRP A 70 4.24 -5.70 14.59
C TRP A 70 4.21 -6.32 16.00
N ARG A 71 5.33 -6.41 16.70
CA ARG A 71 5.37 -6.93 18.09
C ARG A 71 4.46 -6.15 19.06
N ARG A 72 4.14 -4.91 18.75
CA ARG A 72 3.20 -4.07 19.53
C ARG A 72 1.75 -4.40 19.23
N PHE A 73 1.47 -4.92 18.02
CA PHE A 73 0.12 -5.16 17.51
C PHE A 73 -0.32 -6.61 17.68
N GLY A 74 0.52 -7.55 17.24
CA GLY A 74 0.23 -8.98 17.24
C GLY A 74 -0.86 -9.43 16.25
N ALA A 75 -1.38 -8.53 15.39
CA ALA A 75 -2.46 -8.83 14.48
C ALA A 75 -1.96 -9.52 13.19
N PRO A 76 -2.78 -10.38 12.57
CA PRO A 76 -2.46 -11.00 11.30
C PRO A 76 -2.38 -9.96 10.17
N VAL A 77 -1.53 -10.24 9.16
CA VAL A 77 -1.34 -9.38 7.99
C VAL A 77 -1.98 -10.03 6.77
N TYR A 78 -2.70 -9.23 5.98
CA TYR A 78 -3.36 -9.62 4.73
C TYR A 78 -2.79 -8.79 3.59
N THR A 79 -2.27 -9.42 2.56
CA THR A 79 -1.69 -8.72 1.41
C THR A 79 -1.56 -9.64 0.20
N THR A 80 -1.10 -9.13 -0.94
CA THR A 80 -0.90 -9.95 -2.14
C THR A 80 0.44 -10.68 -2.15
N GLY A 81 0.62 -11.64 -3.07
CA GLY A 81 1.77 -12.52 -3.08
C GLY A 81 3.10 -11.78 -3.18
N PHE A 82 3.22 -10.81 -4.08
CA PHE A 82 4.43 -10.01 -4.20
C PHE A 82 4.74 -9.25 -2.91
N THR A 83 3.76 -8.56 -2.36
CA THR A 83 3.92 -7.78 -1.12
C THR A 83 4.20 -8.70 0.08
N ALA A 84 3.59 -9.89 0.13
CA ALA A 84 3.85 -10.88 1.17
C ALA A 84 5.31 -11.36 1.16
N GLU A 85 5.88 -11.60 -0.01
CA GLU A 85 7.28 -12.00 -0.15
C GLU A 85 8.24 -10.89 0.32
N VAL A 86 7.96 -9.63 -0.08
CA VAL A 86 8.73 -8.46 0.40
C VAL A 86 8.63 -8.35 1.92
N LEU A 87 7.42 -8.50 2.48
CA LEU A 87 7.20 -8.45 3.94
C LEU A 87 7.96 -9.55 4.66
N ARG A 88 7.91 -10.80 4.20
CA ARG A 88 8.63 -11.92 4.82
C ARG A 88 10.13 -11.67 4.90
N ARG A 89 10.73 -11.11 3.84
CA ARG A 89 12.16 -10.73 3.85
C ARG A 89 12.45 -9.66 4.90
N LYS A 90 11.59 -8.64 5.03
CA LYS A 90 11.74 -7.62 6.08
C LYS A 90 11.59 -8.20 7.48
N LEU A 91 10.63 -9.09 7.68
CA LEU A 91 10.40 -9.77 8.95
C LEU A 91 11.61 -10.64 9.35
N ALA A 92 12.19 -11.37 8.41
CA ALA A 92 13.39 -12.17 8.65
C ALA A 92 14.59 -11.31 9.12
N GLN A 93 14.77 -10.11 8.54
CA GLN A 93 15.85 -9.19 8.93
C GLN A 93 15.77 -8.74 10.40
N VAL A 94 14.57 -8.74 10.98
CA VAL A 94 14.36 -8.36 12.40
C VAL A 94 14.06 -9.54 13.32
N GLY A 95 14.30 -10.78 12.85
CA GLY A 95 14.11 -11.99 13.63
C GLY A 95 12.64 -12.34 13.90
N LEU A 96 11.75 -12.01 12.97
CA LEU A 96 10.30 -12.33 13.01
C LEU A 96 9.90 -13.37 11.96
N ASP A 97 10.87 -14.07 11.37
CA ASP A 97 10.58 -15.10 10.38
C ASP A 97 9.66 -16.17 10.93
N GLY A 98 8.59 -16.50 10.18
CA GLY A 98 7.57 -17.48 10.57
C GLY A 98 6.71 -17.12 11.80
N GLN A 99 6.94 -15.96 12.45
CA GLN A 99 6.16 -15.56 13.64
C GLN A 99 4.91 -14.73 13.29
N VAL A 100 4.94 -14.02 12.19
CA VAL A 100 3.83 -13.16 11.74
C VAL A 100 2.89 -13.97 10.85
N PRO A 101 1.60 -14.10 11.20
CA PRO A 101 0.63 -14.71 10.31
C PRO A 101 0.43 -13.80 9.09
N VAL A 102 0.94 -14.18 7.92
CA VAL A 102 0.79 -13.45 6.65
C VAL A 102 -0.11 -14.27 5.73
N TYR A 103 -1.30 -13.72 5.42
CA TYR A 103 -2.26 -14.32 4.53
C TYR A 103 -2.17 -13.69 3.15
N GLU A 104 -1.89 -14.51 2.13
CA GLU A 104 -1.87 -14.08 0.75
C GLU A 104 -3.27 -14.00 0.17
N ILE A 105 -3.58 -12.87 -0.42
CA ILE A 105 -4.87 -12.57 -1.03
C ILE A 105 -4.66 -12.35 -2.53
N LYS A 106 -5.54 -12.90 -3.34
CA LYS A 106 -5.52 -12.68 -4.80
C LYS A 106 -6.23 -11.40 -5.18
N THR A 107 -5.79 -10.76 -6.24
CA THR A 107 -6.51 -9.65 -6.88
C THR A 107 -7.95 -10.08 -7.18
N GLY A 108 -8.90 -9.24 -6.84
CA GLY A 108 -10.32 -9.49 -7.02
C GLY A 108 -10.97 -10.35 -5.94
N ALA A 109 -10.21 -10.82 -4.96
CA ALA A 109 -10.79 -11.60 -3.86
C ALA A 109 -11.55 -10.73 -2.87
N TYR A 110 -12.49 -11.38 -2.20
CA TYR A 110 -13.19 -10.88 -1.01
C TYR A 110 -12.77 -11.69 0.21
N ARG A 111 -12.64 -11.03 1.35
CA ARG A 111 -12.43 -11.70 2.63
C ARG A 111 -13.14 -10.98 3.76
N GLN A 112 -13.81 -11.76 4.59
CA GLN A 112 -14.37 -11.27 5.85
C GLN A 112 -13.27 -11.23 6.91
N ILE A 113 -13.05 -10.07 7.54
CA ILE A 113 -12.11 -9.86 8.65
C ILE A 113 -12.91 -9.25 9.80
N GLY A 114 -13.36 -10.09 10.73
CA GLY A 114 -14.31 -9.68 11.77
C GLY A 114 -15.55 -9.01 11.18
N PRO A 115 -15.91 -7.78 11.61
CA PRO A 115 -17.08 -7.06 11.08
C PRO A 115 -16.82 -6.33 9.75
N PHE A 116 -15.63 -6.46 9.15
CA PHE A 116 -15.27 -5.83 7.87
C PHE A 116 -15.27 -6.84 6.73
N GLY A 117 -16.04 -6.57 5.67
CA GLY A 117 -15.87 -7.22 4.37
C GLY A 117 -14.84 -6.45 3.55
N VAL A 118 -13.79 -7.10 3.08
CA VAL A 118 -12.71 -6.44 2.34
C VAL A 118 -12.59 -7.04 0.96
N HIS A 119 -12.67 -6.19 -0.08
CA HIS A 119 -12.39 -6.55 -1.47
C HIS A 119 -11.07 -5.95 -1.92
N TRP A 120 -10.20 -6.76 -2.51
CA TRP A 120 -8.94 -6.32 -3.11
C TRP A 120 -9.16 -5.97 -4.59
N LEU A 121 -9.15 -4.68 -4.89
CA LEU A 121 -9.41 -4.17 -6.24
C LEU A 121 -8.08 -3.86 -6.92
N GLY A 122 -7.78 -4.52 -8.03
CA GLY A 122 -6.58 -4.21 -8.81
C GLY A 122 -6.56 -2.76 -9.26
N ILE A 123 -5.42 -2.09 -9.07
CA ILE A 123 -5.17 -0.72 -9.49
C ILE A 123 -3.82 -0.66 -10.18
N THR A 124 -3.48 0.44 -10.83
CA THR A 124 -2.15 0.63 -11.42
C THR A 124 -1.33 1.61 -10.61
N HIS A 125 -0.10 1.24 -10.34
CA HIS A 125 0.91 2.03 -9.62
C HIS A 125 2.31 1.51 -9.99
N SER A 126 3.38 2.18 -9.53
CA SER A 126 4.78 1.85 -9.85
C SER A 126 5.36 0.68 -9.05
N VAL A 127 4.56 -0.33 -8.74
CA VAL A 127 4.93 -1.53 -8.01
C VAL A 127 4.05 -2.71 -8.48
N PRO A 128 4.52 -3.97 -8.43
CA PRO A 128 3.68 -5.12 -8.73
C PRO A 128 2.53 -5.29 -7.76
N GLU A 129 1.39 -5.74 -8.26
CA GLU A 129 0.19 -6.09 -7.49
C GLU A 129 -0.32 -5.02 -6.51
N PRO A 130 -0.43 -3.72 -6.91
CA PRO A 130 -1.01 -2.71 -6.05
C PRO A 130 -2.53 -2.85 -5.99
N HIS A 131 -3.13 -2.53 -4.85
CA HIS A 131 -4.57 -2.68 -4.65
C HIS A 131 -5.19 -1.48 -3.97
N ALA A 132 -6.35 -1.07 -4.49
CA ALA A 132 -7.35 -0.36 -3.73
C ALA A 132 -8.19 -1.35 -2.94
N LEU A 133 -8.89 -0.88 -1.93
CA LEU A 133 -9.75 -1.69 -1.07
C LEU A 133 -11.16 -1.11 -1.05
N LEU A 134 -12.18 -1.95 -1.23
CA LEU A 134 -13.51 -1.63 -0.80
C LEU A 134 -13.73 -2.30 0.56
N ILE A 135 -13.94 -1.49 1.58
CA ILE A 135 -14.15 -1.95 2.96
C ILE A 135 -15.64 -1.78 3.27
N GLU A 136 -16.32 -2.90 3.41
CA GLU A 136 -17.76 -2.96 3.67
C GLU A 136 -18.02 -3.15 5.15
N THR A 137 -19.02 -2.45 5.66
CA THR A 137 -19.55 -2.61 7.01
C THR A 137 -21.07 -2.51 7.00
N ALA A 138 -21.73 -2.91 8.09
CA ALA A 138 -23.17 -2.80 8.22
C ALA A 138 -23.71 -1.35 8.18
N VAL A 139 -22.84 -0.34 8.35
CA VAL A 139 -23.22 1.08 8.38
C VAL A 139 -22.75 1.87 7.17
N GLY A 140 -22.04 1.25 6.23
CA GLY A 140 -21.60 1.87 5.00
C GLY A 140 -20.30 1.31 4.47
N ASN A 141 -19.96 1.71 3.26
CA ASN A 141 -18.78 1.23 2.51
C ASN A 141 -17.77 2.36 2.36
N VAL A 142 -16.49 2.00 2.49
CA VAL A 142 -15.37 2.93 2.29
C VAL A 142 -14.53 2.44 1.12
N LEU A 143 -14.28 3.30 0.15
CA LEU A 143 -13.27 3.08 -0.88
C LEU A 143 -11.94 3.69 -0.42
N HIS A 144 -10.94 2.83 -0.18
CA HIS A 144 -9.57 3.23 0.11
C HIS A 144 -8.72 2.99 -1.13
N THR A 145 -8.30 4.06 -1.82
CA THR A 145 -7.62 3.91 -3.12
C THR A 145 -6.18 3.42 -3.00
N ALA A 146 -5.55 3.58 -1.83
CA ALA A 146 -4.10 3.54 -1.72
C ALA A 146 -3.44 4.47 -2.76
N ASP A 147 -2.20 4.22 -3.16
CA ASP A 147 -1.52 4.98 -4.21
C ASP A 147 -1.96 4.48 -5.58
N TRP A 148 -2.26 5.39 -6.48
CA TRP A 148 -2.83 5.02 -7.77
C TRP A 148 -2.50 5.98 -8.91
N LYS A 149 -2.56 5.46 -10.12
CA LYS A 149 -2.66 6.21 -11.36
C LYS A 149 -3.54 5.43 -12.34
N ILE A 150 -4.13 6.11 -13.30
CA ILE A 150 -4.86 5.46 -14.40
C ILE A 150 -3.85 5.19 -15.52
N ASP A 151 -3.36 3.97 -15.60
CA ASP A 151 -2.45 3.53 -16.66
C ASP A 151 -3.03 2.32 -17.40
N LYS A 152 -3.24 2.44 -18.70
CA LYS A 152 -3.75 1.36 -19.55
C LYS A 152 -2.63 0.44 -20.06
N ARG A 153 -1.37 0.86 -19.94
CA ARG A 153 -0.18 0.13 -20.38
C ARG A 153 0.94 0.23 -19.34
N PRO A 154 0.71 -0.33 -18.13
CA PRO A 154 1.72 -0.32 -17.07
C PRO A 154 2.94 -1.14 -17.48
N GLY A 155 4.08 -0.88 -16.87
CA GLY A 155 5.31 -1.64 -17.10
C GLY A 155 5.24 -3.07 -16.59
N VAL A 156 4.46 -3.31 -15.53
CA VAL A 156 4.25 -4.62 -14.90
C VAL A 156 2.77 -4.76 -14.53
N GLY A 157 2.23 -5.98 -14.65
CA GLY A 157 0.85 -6.30 -14.29
C GLY A 157 -0.16 -5.95 -15.39
N GLN A 158 -1.42 -5.87 -14.98
CA GLN A 158 -2.53 -5.57 -15.88
C GLN A 158 -2.82 -4.07 -15.90
N GLY A 159 -3.33 -3.55 -17.02
CA GLY A 159 -3.78 -2.17 -17.13
C GLY A 159 -4.99 -1.88 -16.24
N PHE A 160 -5.23 -0.60 -15.99
CA PHE A 160 -6.35 -0.15 -15.18
C PHE A 160 -7.70 -0.57 -15.79
N GLU A 161 -8.51 -1.29 -15.01
CA GLU A 161 -9.81 -1.83 -15.42
C GLU A 161 -10.94 -0.82 -15.13
N VAL A 162 -11.16 0.15 -16.02
CA VAL A 162 -12.18 1.21 -15.87
C VAL A 162 -13.56 0.65 -15.54
N GLU A 163 -13.99 -0.40 -16.22
CA GLU A 163 -15.36 -0.94 -16.08
C GLU A 163 -15.61 -1.52 -14.67
N ARG A 164 -14.59 -2.09 -14.04
CA ARG A 164 -14.68 -2.56 -12.66
C ARG A 164 -14.95 -1.39 -11.69
N TYR A 165 -14.28 -0.28 -11.90
CA TYR A 165 -14.49 0.91 -11.06
C TYR A 165 -15.81 1.62 -11.34
N LYS A 166 -16.32 1.57 -12.58
CA LYS A 166 -17.68 2.03 -12.87
C LYS A 166 -18.75 1.22 -12.15
N GLN A 167 -18.58 -0.11 -12.06
CA GLN A 167 -19.49 -0.97 -11.30
C GLN A 167 -19.48 -0.64 -9.79
N LEU A 168 -18.35 -0.19 -9.24
CA LEU A 168 -18.32 0.29 -7.85
C LEU A 168 -19.17 1.54 -7.63
N ALA A 169 -19.31 2.39 -8.64
CA ALA A 169 -20.17 3.58 -8.55
C ALA A 169 -21.66 3.24 -8.36
N GLU A 170 -22.08 2.03 -8.72
CA GLU A 170 -23.44 1.53 -8.47
C GLU A 170 -23.64 1.10 -7.01
N GLN A 171 -22.55 0.94 -6.26
CA GLN A 171 -22.58 0.64 -4.84
C GLN A 171 -22.61 1.95 -4.03
N SER A 172 -23.31 1.93 -2.88
CA SER A 172 -23.31 3.09 -1.98
C SER A 172 -21.94 3.23 -1.31
N ILE A 173 -21.09 4.10 -1.83
CA ILE A 173 -19.83 4.48 -1.20
C ILE A 173 -20.11 5.65 -0.23
N SER A 174 -19.94 5.40 1.05
CA SER A 174 -20.19 6.39 2.13
C SER A 174 -19.01 7.34 2.32
N ALA A 175 -17.78 6.86 2.08
CA ALA A 175 -16.57 7.65 2.20
C ALA A 175 -15.48 7.14 1.26
N MET A 176 -14.56 8.03 0.90
CA MET A 176 -13.38 7.71 0.11
C MET A 176 -12.12 8.23 0.81
N VAL A 177 -11.13 7.37 0.99
CA VAL A 177 -9.76 7.73 1.39
C VAL A 177 -8.92 7.61 0.13
N CYS A 178 -8.43 8.75 -0.37
CA CYS A 178 -7.85 8.85 -1.71
C CYS A 178 -6.46 9.46 -1.67
N ASP A 179 -5.50 8.83 -2.39
CA ASP A 179 -4.25 9.48 -2.74
C ASP A 179 -4.52 10.74 -3.56
N SER A 180 -3.95 11.84 -3.11
CA SER A 180 -4.06 13.17 -3.72
C SER A 180 -2.71 13.84 -3.92
N THR A 181 -1.62 13.08 -3.93
CA THR A 181 -0.24 13.57 -4.01
C THR A 181 0.00 14.53 -5.17
N ASN A 182 -0.62 14.25 -6.32
CA ASN A 182 -0.50 15.07 -7.52
C ASN A 182 -1.75 15.91 -7.84
N ALA A 183 -2.70 16.05 -6.93
CA ALA A 183 -3.99 16.72 -7.18
C ALA A 183 -3.86 18.18 -7.65
N LEU A 184 -2.80 18.87 -7.25
CA LEU A 184 -2.53 20.27 -7.65
C LEU A 184 -1.65 20.39 -8.91
N LYS A 185 -1.16 19.29 -9.47
CA LYS A 185 -0.35 19.32 -10.69
C LYS A 185 -1.25 19.27 -11.92
N PRO A 186 -1.13 20.21 -12.87
CA PRO A 186 -1.91 20.16 -14.09
C PRO A 186 -1.46 19.02 -15.01
N GLY A 187 -2.37 18.51 -15.84
CA GLY A 187 -2.09 17.49 -16.85
C GLY A 187 -2.32 16.06 -16.35
N PHE A 188 -1.76 15.11 -17.08
CA PHE A 188 -1.89 13.68 -16.82
C PHE A 188 -0.51 13.03 -16.73
N SER A 189 -0.39 12.00 -15.90
CA SER A 189 0.79 11.14 -15.89
C SER A 189 0.86 10.35 -17.20
N ILE A 190 2.04 10.33 -17.82
CA ILE A 190 2.28 9.48 -19.00
C ILE A 190 2.28 8.00 -18.59
N SER A 191 1.92 7.13 -19.54
CA SER A 191 1.94 5.68 -19.32
C SER A 191 3.38 5.18 -19.12
N GLU A 192 3.56 4.18 -18.27
CA GLU A 192 4.86 3.50 -18.11
C GLU A 192 5.34 2.86 -19.41
N GLY A 193 4.40 2.35 -20.24
CA GLY A 193 4.72 1.86 -21.57
C GLY A 193 5.30 2.94 -22.50
N GLU A 194 4.86 4.19 -22.37
CA GLU A 194 5.42 5.34 -23.10
C GLU A 194 6.79 5.74 -22.54
N CYS A 195 6.94 5.79 -21.21
CA CYS A 195 8.22 6.02 -20.55
C CYS A 195 9.25 4.99 -20.95
N LYS A 196 8.88 3.70 -20.98
CA LYS A 196 9.76 2.60 -21.41
C LYS A 196 10.22 2.77 -22.86
N ALA A 197 9.32 3.14 -23.77
CA ALA A 197 9.65 3.37 -25.17
C ALA A 197 10.62 4.56 -25.32
N GLY A 198 10.35 5.68 -24.65
CA GLY A 198 11.23 6.86 -24.66
C GLY A 198 12.61 6.55 -24.08
N LEU A 199 12.67 5.84 -22.95
CA LEU A 199 13.94 5.43 -22.34
C LEU A 199 14.74 4.51 -23.27
N TYR A 200 14.08 3.55 -23.93
CA TYR A 200 14.72 2.66 -24.90
C TYR A 200 15.37 3.43 -26.07
N GLU A 201 14.64 4.38 -26.67
CA GLU A 201 15.15 5.19 -27.77
C GLU A 201 16.32 6.09 -27.32
N THR A 202 16.24 6.66 -26.12
CA THR A 202 17.32 7.46 -25.53
C THR A 202 18.58 6.62 -25.34
N ILE A 203 18.47 5.43 -24.74
CA ILE A 203 19.61 4.51 -24.52
C ILE A 203 20.21 4.08 -25.85
N LYS A 204 19.37 3.76 -26.84
CA LYS A 204 19.80 3.29 -28.17
C LYS A 204 20.56 4.36 -28.96
N ALA A 205 20.24 5.65 -28.74
CA ALA A 205 20.91 6.76 -29.41
C ALA A 205 22.32 7.03 -28.88
N GLU A 206 22.64 6.54 -27.67
CA GLU A 206 23.93 6.75 -27.05
C GLU A 206 25.01 5.80 -27.63
N THR A 207 26.22 6.32 -27.80
CA THR A 207 27.36 5.55 -28.28
C THR A 207 28.32 5.07 -27.19
N GLY A 208 28.13 5.58 -25.96
CA GLY A 208 28.92 5.28 -24.78
C GLY A 208 28.21 4.34 -23.80
N ARG A 209 28.78 4.25 -22.60
CA ARG A 209 28.18 3.49 -21.50
C ARG A 209 27.00 4.29 -20.95
N VAL A 210 25.85 3.66 -20.88
CA VAL A 210 24.66 4.22 -20.23
C VAL A 210 24.48 3.56 -18.87
N VAL A 211 24.19 4.36 -17.84
CA VAL A 211 23.82 3.91 -16.49
C VAL A 211 22.40 4.39 -16.23
N VAL A 212 21.53 3.47 -15.83
CA VAL A 212 20.11 3.72 -15.55
C VAL A 212 19.83 3.34 -14.11
#